data_544d654735bfb1fb6aa4513aa00d8a79
#
_entry.id   544d654735bfb1fb6aa4513aa00d8a79
#
_cell.length_a   1.000
_cell.length_b   1.000
_cell.length_c   1.000
_cell.angle_alpha   90.00
_cell.angle_beta   90.00
_cell.angle_gamma   90.00
#
_symmetry.space_group_name_H-M   'P 1'
#
loop_
_entity.id
_entity.type
_entity.pdbx_description
1 polymer ?
#
loop_
_entity_poly.entity_id
_entity_poly.type
_entity_poly.pdbx_seq_one_letter_code
_entity_poly.pdbx_strand_id
1 'polypeptide(L)'
;MRTSNPMLKKEAFRKEGASASAMTIGGTVGKTFIMLILLLATSVYSYIQMMQGTMKMPVLIGALIVAAIIAFASMFFPRISPFGAPIYAAVEGVVLGSISAVYTMKFGDSIVLNAVLLTISILFAMLVLYATRVVKVTDKFRTGVMAATLGIMVMYLVVFL
;
A
#
# COMPACT_ATOMS: atom_id res chain seq x y z
N MET A 1 21.33 34.50 25.93
CA MET A 1 20.60 33.98 27.10
C MET A 1 20.76 32.48 27.16
N ARG A 2 21.43 31.92 28.20
CA ARG A 2 21.56 30.46 28.40
C ARG A 2 20.26 29.98 29.04
N THR A 3 19.46 29.23 28.30
CA THR A 3 18.27 28.58 28.86
C THR A 3 18.72 27.46 29.79
N SER A 4 18.44 27.62 31.08
CA SER A 4 18.79 26.71 32.17
C SER A 4 17.89 25.44 32.22
N ASN A 5 17.04 25.20 31.23
CA ASN A 5 16.13 24.08 31.23
C ASN A 5 16.83 22.84 30.66
N PRO A 6 17.06 21.76 31.44
CA PRO A 6 17.75 20.57 30.97
C PRO A 6 17.00 19.81 29.85
N MET A 7 15.68 20.04 29.71
CA MET A 7 14.87 19.45 28.62
C MET A 7 15.13 20.13 27.26
N LEU A 8 15.71 21.33 27.24
CA LEU A 8 16.03 22.08 26.01
C LEU A 8 17.50 21.95 25.61
N LYS A 9 18.28 21.08 26.22
CA LYS A 9 19.64 20.78 25.77
C LYS A 9 19.62 20.15 24.40
N LYS A 10 20.34 20.76 23.46
CA LYS A 10 20.52 20.22 22.07
C LYS A 10 20.90 18.72 22.02
N GLU A 11 21.48 18.20 23.11
CA GLU A 11 21.85 16.79 23.25
C GLU A 11 20.68 15.86 23.46
N ALA A 12 19.54 16.30 24.06
CA ALA A 12 18.33 15.52 24.20
C ALA A 12 17.68 15.29 22.83
N PHE A 13 17.59 16.37 22.02
CA PHE A 13 17.07 16.27 20.63
C PHE A 13 18.02 15.49 19.70
N ARG A 14 19.31 15.48 19.98
CA ARG A 14 20.29 14.71 19.20
C ARG A 14 20.25 13.21 19.48
N LYS A 15 19.86 12.79 20.68
CA LYS A 15 19.68 11.39 21.04
C LYS A 15 18.38 10.80 20.45
N GLU A 16 17.32 11.56 20.38
CA GLU A 16 16.08 11.12 19.71
C GLU A 16 16.23 11.08 18.18
N GLY A 17 16.98 12.00 17.58
CA GLY A 17 17.26 12.00 16.14
C GLY A 17 18.27 10.94 15.68
N ALA A 18 19.09 10.38 16.58
CA ALA A 18 20.11 9.41 16.23
C ALA A 18 19.65 7.95 16.31
N SER A 19 18.50 7.66 16.90
CA SER A 19 17.95 6.31 16.97
C SER A 19 16.84 6.01 15.94
N ALA A 20 16.36 7.01 15.22
CA ALA A 20 15.58 6.80 14.01
C ALA A 20 16.57 6.72 12.84
N SER A 21 16.91 5.54 12.36
CA SER A 21 17.61 5.42 11.08
C SER A 21 16.77 6.16 10.04
N ALA A 22 17.25 7.34 9.60
CA ALA A 22 16.52 8.16 8.66
C ALA A 22 16.18 7.30 7.44
N MET A 23 14.89 7.16 7.13
CA MET A 23 14.45 6.40 5.96
C MET A 23 15.04 7.06 4.72
N THR A 24 15.99 6.39 4.10
CA THR A 24 16.54 6.86 2.83
C THR A 24 15.52 6.64 1.71
N ILE A 25 15.46 7.56 0.75
CA ILE A 25 14.58 7.43 -0.41
C ILE A 25 14.80 6.09 -1.10
N GLY A 26 16.07 5.69 -1.32
CA GLY A 26 16.40 4.40 -1.92
C GLY A 26 15.91 3.21 -1.10
N GLY A 27 16.00 3.28 0.23
CA GLY A 27 15.48 2.23 1.11
C GLY A 27 13.95 2.12 1.05
N THR A 28 13.25 3.25 0.94
CA THR A 28 11.79 3.25 0.79
C THR A 28 11.39 2.65 -0.55
N VAL A 29 12.01 3.10 -1.65
CA VAL A 29 11.75 2.58 -3.00
C VAL A 29 12.00 1.08 -3.07
N GLY A 30 13.14 0.60 -2.53
CA GLY A 30 13.48 -0.82 -2.53
C GLY A 30 12.46 -1.66 -1.75
N LYS A 31 12.04 -1.21 -0.57
CA LYS A 31 11.02 -1.91 0.23
C LYS A 31 9.66 -1.94 -0.49
N THR A 32 9.24 -0.83 -1.08
CA THR A 32 8.00 -0.76 -1.86
C THR A 32 8.03 -1.72 -3.04
N PHE A 33 9.16 -1.80 -3.74
CA PHE A 33 9.34 -2.71 -4.87
C PHE A 33 9.26 -4.19 -4.46
N ILE A 34 9.88 -4.56 -3.34
CA ILE A 34 9.80 -5.92 -2.78
C ILE A 34 8.35 -6.27 -2.42
N MET A 35 7.63 -5.35 -1.75
CA MET A 35 6.22 -5.56 -1.41
C MET A 35 5.34 -5.68 -2.65
N LEU A 36 5.62 -4.91 -3.70
CA LEU A 36 4.91 -5.02 -4.97
C LEU A 36 5.13 -6.38 -5.63
N ILE A 37 6.37 -6.88 -5.67
CA ILE A 37 6.67 -8.21 -6.21
C ILE A 37 5.92 -9.28 -5.41
N LEU A 38 5.92 -9.18 -4.08
CA LEU A 38 5.22 -10.12 -3.21
C LEU A 38 3.71 -10.11 -3.47
N LEU A 39 3.11 -8.93 -3.57
CA LEU A 39 1.70 -8.74 -3.88
C LEU A 39 1.35 -9.34 -5.25
N LEU A 40 2.15 -9.06 -6.27
CA LEU A 40 1.92 -9.59 -7.62
C LEU A 40 2.05 -11.12 -7.66
N ALA A 41 3.05 -11.68 -7.00
CA ALA A 41 3.25 -13.14 -6.95
C ALA A 41 2.06 -13.84 -6.29
N THR A 42 1.59 -13.35 -5.16
CA THR A 42 0.41 -13.89 -4.47
C THR A 42 -0.88 -13.65 -5.23
N SER A 43 -1.00 -12.52 -5.94
CA SER A 43 -2.15 -12.21 -6.78
C SER A 43 -2.24 -13.16 -7.98
N VAL A 44 -1.15 -13.40 -8.69
CA VAL A 44 -1.12 -14.35 -9.83
C VAL A 44 -1.43 -15.75 -9.34
N TYR A 45 -0.83 -16.19 -8.23
CA TYR A 45 -1.12 -17.49 -7.63
C TYR A 45 -2.60 -17.65 -7.30
N SER A 46 -3.19 -16.69 -6.61
CA SER A 46 -4.60 -16.71 -6.21
C SER A 46 -5.54 -16.66 -7.42
N TYR A 47 -5.21 -15.85 -8.43
CA TYR A 47 -5.95 -15.79 -9.70
C TYR A 47 -6.03 -17.15 -10.36
N ILE A 48 -4.90 -17.86 -10.52
CA ILE A 48 -4.84 -19.18 -11.14
C ILE A 48 -5.67 -20.19 -10.34
N GLN A 49 -5.52 -20.20 -9.02
CA GLN A 49 -6.25 -21.12 -8.13
C GLN A 49 -7.76 -20.89 -8.17
N MET A 50 -8.19 -19.65 -8.28
CA MET A 50 -9.60 -19.28 -8.38
C MET A 50 -10.17 -19.68 -9.75
N MET A 51 -9.42 -19.47 -10.84
CA MET A 51 -9.82 -19.88 -12.19
C MET A 51 -9.91 -21.40 -12.35
N GLN A 52 -9.05 -22.15 -11.66
CA GLN A 52 -9.08 -23.62 -11.63
C GLN A 52 -10.18 -24.20 -10.72
N GLY A 53 -10.90 -23.34 -9.96
CA GLY A 53 -11.93 -23.76 -9.01
C GLY A 53 -11.39 -24.41 -7.74
N THR A 54 -10.08 -24.44 -7.55
CA THR A 54 -9.42 -24.96 -6.34
C THR A 54 -9.65 -24.05 -5.13
N MET A 55 -9.63 -22.73 -5.35
CA MET A 55 -9.93 -21.73 -4.35
C MET A 55 -11.42 -21.35 -4.41
N LYS A 56 -12.10 -21.39 -3.25
CA LYS A 56 -13.54 -21.13 -3.14
C LYS A 56 -13.78 -19.75 -2.52
N MET A 57 -14.98 -19.21 -2.76
CA MET A 57 -15.42 -17.89 -2.25
C MET A 57 -15.17 -17.66 -0.74
N PRO A 58 -15.36 -18.63 0.16
CA PRO A 58 -15.05 -18.42 1.58
C PRO A 58 -13.59 -18.06 1.87
N VAL A 59 -12.64 -18.53 1.04
CA VAL A 59 -11.22 -18.18 1.18
C VAL A 59 -10.98 -16.71 0.83
N LEU A 60 -11.64 -16.20 -0.21
CA LEU A 60 -11.60 -14.78 -0.55
C LEU A 60 -12.14 -13.91 0.60
N ILE A 61 -13.30 -14.27 1.14
CA ILE A 61 -13.91 -13.54 2.26
C ILE A 61 -12.99 -13.58 3.49
N GLY A 62 -12.42 -14.74 3.81
CA GLY A 62 -11.46 -14.89 4.90
C GLY A 62 -10.21 -14.04 4.71
N ALA A 63 -9.63 -14.05 3.51
CA ALA A 63 -8.47 -13.23 3.18
C ALA A 63 -8.78 -11.72 3.31
N LEU A 64 -9.95 -11.27 2.89
CA LEU A 64 -10.41 -9.89 2.99
C LEU A 64 -10.54 -9.45 4.46
N ILE A 65 -11.10 -10.29 5.32
CA ILE A 65 -11.21 -10.03 6.76
C ILE A 65 -9.81 -9.95 7.40
N VAL A 66 -8.91 -10.88 7.07
CA VAL A 66 -7.55 -10.91 7.58
C VAL A 66 -6.77 -9.67 7.11
N ALA A 67 -6.88 -9.28 5.84
CA ALA A 67 -6.27 -8.07 5.31
C ALA A 67 -6.75 -6.82 6.08
N ALA A 68 -8.06 -6.70 6.30
CA ALA A 68 -8.63 -5.60 7.06
C ALA A 68 -8.08 -5.56 8.50
N ILE A 69 -8.03 -6.70 9.20
CA ILE A 69 -7.48 -6.78 10.56
C ILE A 69 -6.02 -6.33 10.59
N ILE A 70 -5.18 -6.79 9.65
CA ILE A 70 -3.76 -6.41 9.59
C ILE A 70 -3.61 -4.91 9.28
N ALA A 71 -4.43 -4.36 8.38
CA ALA A 71 -4.43 -2.94 8.06
C ALA A 71 -4.76 -2.09 9.29
N PHE A 72 -5.85 -2.42 10.00
CA PHE A 72 -6.24 -1.74 11.23
C PHE A 72 -5.19 -1.90 12.33
N ALA A 73 -4.66 -3.11 12.54
CA ALA A 73 -3.61 -3.34 13.53
C ALA A 73 -2.36 -2.51 13.23
N SER A 74 -1.95 -2.40 11.96
CA SER A 74 -0.80 -1.58 11.54
C SER A 74 -1.03 -0.08 11.73
N MET A 75 -2.28 0.37 11.64
CA MET A 75 -2.66 1.76 11.87
C MET A 75 -2.55 2.14 13.36
N PHE A 76 -3.03 1.26 14.25
CA PHE A 76 -3.02 1.52 15.70
C PHE A 76 -1.67 1.20 16.36
N PHE A 77 -0.92 0.24 15.81
CA PHE A 77 0.36 -0.21 16.36
C PHE A 77 1.51 -0.04 15.35
N PRO A 78 2.07 1.17 15.17
CA PRO A 78 3.12 1.43 14.19
C PRO A 78 4.39 0.57 14.37
N ARG A 79 4.62 0.05 15.58
CA ARG A 79 5.75 -0.86 15.87
C ARG A 79 5.67 -2.20 15.15
N ILE A 80 4.45 -2.65 14.81
CA ILE A 80 4.21 -3.91 14.09
C ILE A 80 4.33 -3.73 12.58
N SER A 81 4.23 -2.48 12.10
CA SER A 81 4.23 -2.14 10.67
C SER A 81 5.38 -2.75 9.85
N PRO A 82 6.64 -2.86 10.33
CA PRO A 82 7.71 -3.44 9.53
C PRO A 82 7.47 -4.91 9.14
N PHE A 83 6.79 -5.67 9.98
CA PHE A 83 6.40 -7.06 9.71
C PHE A 83 4.98 -7.15 9.14
N GLY A 84 4.09 -6.30 9.61
CA GLY A 84 2.70 -6.23 9.15
C GLY A 84 2.57 -5.86 7.68
N ALA A 85 3.39 -4.95 7.17
CA ALA A 85 3.33 -4.50 5.80
C ALA A 85 3.62 -5.60 4.75
N PRO A 86 4.66 -6.43 4.88
CA PRO A 86 4.86 -7.57 3.97
C PRO A 86 3.75 -8.61 4.06
N ILE A 87 3.27 -8.92 5.26
CA ILE A 87 2.17 -9.87 5.46
C ILE A 87 0.88 -9.32 4.84
N TYR A 88 0.60 -8.04 5.06
CA TYR A 88 -0.53 -7.36 4.41
C TYR A 88 -0.43 -7.42 2.89
N ALA A 89 0.74 -7.11 2.31
CA ALA A 89 0.95 -7.16 0.86
C ALA A 89 0.69 -8.56 0.29
N ALA A 90 1.10 -9.61 1.00
CA ALA A 90 0.84 -11.00 0.58
C ALA A 90 -0.66 -11.35 0.62
N VAL A 91 -1.34 -11.00 1.71
CA VAL A 91 -2.78 -11.29 1.89
C VAL A 91 -3.61 -10.45 0.92
N GLU A 92 -3.27 -9.17 0.74
CA GLU A 92 -3.93 -8.27 -0.22
C GLU A 92 -3.76 -8.77 -1.65
N GLY A 93 -2.59 -9.34 -1.99
CA GLY A 93 -2.39 -9.99 -3.29
C GLY A 93 -3.36 -11.16 -3.50
N VAL A 94 -3.60 -11.97 -2.48
CA VAL A 94 -4.60 -13.06 -2.55
C VAL A 94 -5.99 -12.49 -2.81
N VAL A 95 -6.38 -11.43 -2.12
CA VAL A 95 -7.67 -10.74 -2.31
C VAL A 95 -7.80 -10.22 -3.74
N LEU A 96 -6.81 -9.44 -4.19
CA LEU A 96 -6.83 -8.82 -5.52
C LEU A 96 -6.85 -9.87 -6.64
N GLY A 97 -6.05 -10.94 -6.52
CA GLY A 97 -6.04 -12.03 -7.49
C GLY A 97 -7.37 -12.75 -7.57
N SER A 98 -7.98 -13.06 -6.43
CA SER A 98 -9.30 -13.71 -6.37
C SER A 98 -10.41 -12.84 -6.94
N ILE A 99 -10.43 -11.54 -6.60
CA ILE A 99 -11.39 -10.57 -7.16
C ILE A 99 -11.19 -10.47 -8.67
N SER A 100 -9.96 -10.36 -9.14
CA SER A 100 -9.64 -10.30 -10.56
C SER A 100 -10.18 -11.52 -11.31
N ALA A 101 -10.03 -12.73 -10.75
CA ALA A 101 -10.57 -13.94 -11.33
C ALA A 101 -12.11 -13.90 -11.43
N VAL A 102 -12.80 -13.46 -10.38
CA VAL A 102 -14.27 -13.33 -10.40
C VAL A 102 -14.72 -12.33 -11.47
N TYR A 103 -14.03 -11.21 -11.63
CA TYR A 103 -14.34 -10.23 -12.68
C TYR A 103 -14.04 -10.78 -14.08
N THR A 104 -12.94 -11.49 -14.26
CA THR A 104 -12.61 -12.17 -15.50
C THR A 104 -13.71 -13.17 -15.93
N MET A 105 -14.21 -13.97 -15.00
CA MET A 105 -15.31 -14.91 -15.27
C MET A 105 -16.61 -14.22 -15.68
N LYS A 106 -16.85 -12.99 -15.22
CA LYS A 106 -18.09 -12.24 -15.50
C LYS A 106 -18.00 -11.35 -16.73
N PHE A 107 -16.87 -10.69 -16.95
CA PHE A 107 -16.71 -9.59 -17.91
C PHE A 107 -15.65 -9.86 -18.99
N GLY A 108 -14.91 -10.96 -18.89
CA GLY A 108 -13.83 -11.31 -19.81
C GLY A 108 -12.46 -10.79 -19.40
N ASP A 109 -11.42 -11.35 -19.99
CA ASP A 109 -10.02 -11.15 -19.60
C ASP A 109 -9.52 -9.71 -19.87
N SER A 110 -9.99 -9.09 -20.94
CA SER A 110 -9.43 -7.81 -21.42
C SER A 110 -9.59 -6.67 -20.43
N ILE A 111 -10.72 -6.62 -19.71
CA ILE A 111 -11.02 -5.55 -18.75
C ILE A 111 -10.07 -5.63 -17.55
N VAL A 112 -9.92 -6.83 -17.00
CA VAL A 112 -9.04 -7.05 -15.85
C VAL A 112 -7.58 -6.82 -16.22
N LEU A 113 -7.16 -7.32 -17.39
CA LEU A 113 -5.78 -7.18 -17.85
C LEU A 113 -5.41 -5.71 -18.07
N ASN A 114 -6.30 -4.92 -18.70
CA ASN A 114 -6.10 -3.48 -18.89
C ASN A 114 -6.05 -2.74 -17.55
N ALA A 115 -6.92 -3.07 -16.60
CA ALA A 115 -6.92 -2.44 -15.27
C ALA A 115 -5.61 -2.73 -14.51
N VAL A 116 -5.14 -3.97 -14.53
CA VAL A 116 -3.90 -4.39 -13.87
C VAL A 116 -2.69 -3.70 -14.53
N LEU A 117 -2.59 -3.71 -15.85
CA LEU A 117 -1.50 -3.05 -16.58
C LEU A 117 -1.48 -1.55 -16.32
N LEU A 118 -2.64 -0.89 -16.32
CA LEU A 118 -2.75 0.53 -16.02
C LEU A 118 -2.26 0.83 -14.60
N THR A 119 -2.71 0.05 -13.63
CA THR A 119 -2.32 0.22 -12.21
C THR A 119 -0.81 0.05 -12.02
N ILE A 120 -0.24 -1.02 -12.57
CA ILE A 120 1.21 -1.27 -12.47
C ILE A 120 2.00 -0.16 -13.17
N SER A 121 1.56 0.29 -14.35
CA SER A 121 2.23 1.35 -15.11
C SER A 121 2.25 2.67 -14.35
N ILE A 122 1.11 3.06 -13.75
CA ILE A 122 1.02 4.27 -12.93
C ILE A 122 1.90 4.15 -11.68
N LEU A 123 1.85 3.01 -10.99
CA LEU A 123 2.65 2.79 -9.78
C LEU A 123 4.14 2.82 -10.11
N PHE A 124 4.56 2.18 -11.19
CA PHE A 124 5.95 2.19 -11.64
C PHE A 124 6.40 3.61 -12.00
N ALA A 125 5.61 4.35 -12.78
CA ALA A 125 5.89 5.75 -13.13
C ALA A 125 6.04 6.62 -11.88
N MET A 126 5.13 6.50 -10.91
CA MET A 126 5.21 7.24 -9.65
C MET A 126 6.43 6.86 -8.82
N LEU A 127 6.80 5.57 -8.81
CA LEU A 127 7.98 5.09 -8.09
C LEU A 127 9.27 5.65 -8.70
N VAL A 128 9.37 5.70 -10.04
CA VAL A 128 10.49 6.31 -10.76
C VAL A 128 10.57 7.81 -10.48
N LEU A 129 9.45 8.54 -10.58
CA LEU A 129 9.39 9.98 -10.28
C LEU A 129 9.78 10.29 -8.84
N TYR A 130 9.41 9.43 -7.89
CA TYR A 130 9.81 9.56 -6.49
C TYR A 130 11.30 9.25 -6.30
N ALA A 131 11.81 8.19 -6.93
CA ALA A 131 13.23 7.79 -6.86
C ALA A 131 14.16 8.86 -7.45
N THR A 132 13.77 9.45 -8.58
CA THR A 132 14.50 10.52 -9.27
C THR A 132 14.36 11.90 -8.62
N ARG A 133 13.56 12.01 -7.54
CA ARG A 133 13.26 13.26 -6.82
C ARG A 133 12.65 14.37 -7.70
N VAL A 134 12.12 14.04 -8.86
CA VAL A 134 11.40 14.98 -9.72
C VAL A 134 10.15 15.48 -9.03
N VAL A 135 9.41 14.57 -8.36
CA VAL A 135 8.27 14.92 -7.53
C VAL A 135 8.74 15.14 -6.10
N LYS A 136 8.71 16.39 -5.65
CA LYS A 136 8.91 16.73 -4.23
C LYS A 136 7.56 16.62 -3.53
N VAL A 137 7.50 15.85 -2.44
CA VAL A 137 6.31 15.74 -1.59
C VAL A 137 6.20 17.06 -0.80
N THR A 138 5.58 18.06 -1.41
CA THR A 138 5.25 19.33 -0.79
C THR A 138 3.88 19.28 -0.14
N ASP A 139 3.57 20.21 0.77
CA ASP A 139 2.24 20.29 1.39
C ASP A 139 1.14 20.47 0.35
N LYS A 140 1.41 21.22 -0.73
CA LYS A 140 0.48 21.39 -1.86
C LYS A 140 0.21 20.09 -2.58
N PHE A 141 1.24 19.27 -2.82
CA PHE A 141 1.10 17.94 -3.43
C PHE A 141 0.27 17.02 -2.53
N ARG A 142 0.57 17.00 -1.22
CA ARG A 142 -0.18 16.22 -0.23
C ARG A 142 -1.66 16.60 -0.20
N THR A 143 -1.96 17.91 -0.19
CA THR A 143 -3.34 18.41 -0.23
C THR A 143 -4.05 18.01 -1.52
N GLY A 144 -3.36 18.08 -2.68
CA GLY A 144 -3.90 17.65 -3.96
C GLY A 144 -4.25 16.17 -4.00
N VAL A 145 -3.36 15.29 -3.47
CA VAL A 145 -3.63 13.84 -3.37
C VAL A 145 -4.80 13.57 -2.43
N MET A 146 -4.87 14.24 -1.28
CA MET A 146 -6.00 14.09 -0.35
C MET A 146 -7.32 14.52 -0.98
N ALA A 147 -7.34 15.66 -1.68
CA ALA A 147 -8.53 16.13 -2.38
C ALA A 147 -8.99 15.17 -3.47
N ALA A 148 -8.06 14.61 -4.27
CA ALA A 148 -8.37 13.61 -5.27
C ALA A 148 -8.95 12.33 -4.66
N THR A 149 -8.35 11.84 -3.58
CA THR A 149 -8.83 10.65 -2.85
C THR A 149 -10.23 10.86 -2.28
N LEU A 150 -10.49 12.03 -1.67
CA LEU A 150 -11.80 12.40 -1.18
C LEU A 150 -12.84 12.50 -2.31
N GLY A 151 -12.46 13.06 -3.47
CA GLY A 151 -13.32 13.13 -4.64
C GLY A 151 -13.75 11.74 -5.14
N ILE A 152 -12.81 10.80 -5.21
CA ILE A 152 -13.11 9.40 -5.56
C ILE A 152 -14.03 8.77 -4.52
N MET A 153 -13.78 8.98 -3.24
CA MET A 153 -14.60 8.44 -2.16
C MET A 153 -16.04 8.96 -2.23
N VAL A 154 -16.22 10.25 -2.47
CA VAL A 154 -17.55 10.87 -2.65
C VAL A 154 -18.25 10.30 -3.88
N MET A 155 -17.54 10.12 -5.00
CA MET A 155 -18.09 9.51 -6.20
C MET A 155 -18.63 8.10 -5.91
N TYR A 156 -17.86 7.24 -5.24
CA TYR A 156 -18.32 5.91 -4.89
C TYR A 156 -19.50 5.92 -3.92
N LEU A 157 -19.54 6.86 -3.00
CA LEU A 157 -20.65 7.01 -2.06
C LEU A 157 -21.95 7.39 -2.79
N VAL A 158 -21.86 8.27 -3.78
CA VAL A 158 -23.01 8.67 -4.63
C VAL A 158 -23.49 7.52 -5.52
N VAL A 159 -22.58 6.69 -6.04
CA VAL A 159 -22.93 5.53 -6.88
C VAL A 159 -23.55 4.40 -6.05
N PHE A 160 -23.19 4.32 -4.75
CA PHE A 160 -23.72 3.28 -3.85
C PHE A 160 -25.09 3.63 -3.24
N LEU A 161 -25.45 4.91 -3.19
CA LEU A 161 -26.76 5.40 -2.74
C LEU A 161 -27.81 5.30 -3.86
#